data_9c74182ea8a2b676b8aa6e0e1efbfc0e
#
_entry.id   9c74182ea8a2b676b8aa6e0e1efbfc0e
#
_cell.length_a   1.000
_cell.length_b   1.000
_cell.length_c   1.000
_cell.angle_alpha   90.00
_cell.angle_beta   90.00
_cell.angle_gamma   90.00
#
_symmetry.space_group_name_H-M   'P 1'
#
loop_
_entity.id
_entity.type
_entity.pdbx_description
1 polymer ?
#
loop_
_entity_poly.entity_id
_entity_poly.type
_entity_poly.pdbx_seq_one_letter_code
_entity_poly.pdbx_strand_id
1 'polypeptide(L)'
;MTNKSIFVWFCSHLFVSLDLRMALDYDIDQERQFDYKGLSMTNVVEHLAKFISGIWQIHPFREGNTRTTAVFTIKYLQSIGFKVDNQLFEQHSWYFRNALVRANYKNVAKGISHDIHFLVLFFRNLLMREKNELKNRYLIVNPPEEWKQTTSTPTSTPSSTPSSSEDDIVHIDNANLIRIIKTLGNEQMSIKEMMQAVGLKDRKNFIEYTLTPAISGGYVHLLYPDKPHHPRQKYLLTEKGLALYASVW
;
A
#
# COMPACT_ATOMS: atom_id res chain seq x y z
N MET A 1 -7.87 -29.88 11.36
CA MET A 1 -7.01 -29.52 10.19
C MET A 1 -7.68 -28.36 9.50
N THR A 2 -7.15 -27.17 9.64
CA THR A 2 -7.81 -25.91 9.25
C THR A 2 -7.66 -25.68 7.75
N ASN A 3 -8.78 -25.42 7.08
CA ASN A 3 -8.97 -25.19 5.63
C ASN A 3 -8.06 -24.14 4.95
N LYS A 4 -7.15 -23.51 5.69
CA LYS A 4 -6.23 -22.46 5.19
C LYS A 4 -4.99 -23.00 4.46
N SER A 5 -4.59 -24.26 4.69
CA SER A 5 -3.41 -24.85 4.03
C SER A 5 -3.70 -25.34 2.60
N ILE A 6 -4.96 -25.55 2.25
CA ILE A 6 -5.38 -26.01 0.92
C ILE A 6 -5.28 -24.89 -0.13
N PHE A 7 -5.43 -23.63 0.32
CA PHE A 7 -5.50 -22.49 -0.60
C PHE A 7 -4.16 -22.10 -1.28
N VAL A 8 -3.03 -22.33 -0.64
CA VAL A 8 -1.70 -22.01 -1.21
C VAL A 8 -1.30 -23.00 -2.31
N TRP A 9 -1.86 -24.20 -2.30
CA TRP A 9 -1.54 -25.28 -3.25
C TRP A 9 -2.36 -25.21 -4.54
N PHE A 10 -3.51 -24.52 -4.53
CA PHE A 10 -4.50 -24.52 -5.61
C PHE A 10 -4.27 -23.46 -6.72
N CYS A 11 -3.27 -22.57 -6.59
CA CYS A 11 -3.00 -21.55 -7.62
C CYS A 11 -2.41 -22.06 -8.95
N SER A 12 -2.25 -23.36 -9.13
CA SER A 12 -1.51 -23.88 -10.31
C SER A 12 -2.27 -24.75 -11.31
N HIS A 13 -3.57 -25.08 -11.13
CA HIS A 13 -4.29 -25.92 -12.10
C HIS A 13 -5.77 -25.57 -12.29
N LEU A 14 -6.28 -25.88 -13.44
CA LEU A 14 -7.53 -25.56 -14.14
C LEU A 14 -8.88 -25.86 -13.42
N PHE A 15 -8.89 -26.24 -12.15
CA PHE A 15 -10.09 -26.45 -11.33
C PHE A 15 -10.54 -25.23 -10.54
N VAL A 16 -9.93 -24.10 -10.81
CA VAL A 16 -9.90 -22.88 -9.99
C VAL A 16 -11.26 -22.16 -9.89
N SER A 17 -12.19 -22.32 -10.83
CA SER A 17 -13.40 -21.47 -10.86
C SER A 17 -14.51 -21.88 -9.89
N LEU A 18 -14.71 -23.17 -9.67
CA LEU A 18 -15.78 -23.66 -8.80
C LEU A 18 -15.41 -23.48 -7.32
N ASP A 19 -14.17 -23.82 -6.95
CA ASP A 19 -13.68 -23.71 -5.58
C ASP A 19 -13.56 -22.23 -5.15
N LEU A 20 -13.16 -21.33 -6.05
CA LEU A 20 -13.12 -19.89 -5.79
C LEU A 20 -14.53 -19.31 -5.53
N ARG A 21 -15.51 -19.74 -6.34
CA ARG A 21 -16.89 -19.32 -6.15
C ARG A 21 -17.44 -19.84 -4.82
N MET A 22 -17.23 -21.11 -4.51
CA MET A 22 -17.67 -21.69 -3.24
C MET A 22 -17.03 -20.97 -2.04
N ALA A 23 -15.75 -20.60 -2.11
CA ALA A 23 -15.07 -19.86 -1.07
C ALA A 23 -15.66 -18.44 -0.89
N LEU A 24 -15.94 -17.75 -1.99
CA LEU A 24 -16.60 -16.44 -1.97
C LEU A 24 -18.02 -16.54 -1.40
N ASP A 25 -18.80 -17.49 -1.90
CA ASP A 25 -20.19 -17.69 -1.44
C ASP A 25 -20.20 -18.01 0.06
N TYR A 26 -19.27 -18.85 0.54
CA TYR A 26 -19.13 -19.16 1.96
C TYR A 26 -18.85 -17.92 2.81
N ASP A 27 -17.82 -17.12 2.45
CA ASP A 27 -17.46 -15.93 3.22
C ASP A 27 -18.58 -14.86 3.19
N ILE A 28 -19.25 -14.70 2.04
CA ILE A 28 -20.39 -13.79 1.90
C ILE A 28 -21.60 -14.28 2.71
N ASP A 29 -21.88 -15.57 2.73
CA ASP A 29 -23.01 -16.12 3.50
C ASP A 29 -22.75 -16.04 5.02
N GLN A 30 -21.52 -16.21 5.48
CA GLN A 30 -21.14 -15.95 6.87
C GLN A 30 -21.36 -14.48 7.23
N GLU A 31 -20.99 -13.57 6.34
CA GLU A 31 -21.16 -12.14 6.54
C GLU A 31 -22.63 -11.72 6.56
N ARG A 32 -23.48 -12.31 5.71
CA ARG A 32 -24.94 -12.06 5.70
C ARG A 32 -25.63 -12.49 6.99
N GLN A 33 -25.08 -13.49 7.67
CA GLN A 33 -25.61 -13.98 8.95
C GLN A 33 -25.07 -13.21 10.15
N PHE A 34 -24.07 -12.34 9.91
CA PHE A 34 -23.44 -11.60 10.99
C PHE A 34 -24.35 -10.46 11.48
N ASP A 35 -24.61 -10.43 12.79
CA ASP A 35 -25.44 -9.38 13.39
C ASP A 35 -24.58 -8.24 13.94
N TYR A 36 -24.73 -7.08 13.32
CA TYR A 36 -24.05 -5.85 13.72
C TYR A 36 -24.71 -5.12 14.90
N LYS A 37 -25.92 -5.54 15.33
CA LYS A 37 -26.68 -4.86 16.38
C LYS A 37 -25.96 -4.91 17.72
N GLY A 38 -25.86 -3.79 18.39
CA GLY A 38 -25.26 -3.69 19.71
C GLY A 38 -23.73 -3.76 19.75
N LEU A 39 -23.05 -3.89 18.60
CA LEU A 39 -21.60 -3.87 18.56
C LEU A 39 -21.06 -2.46 18.68
N SER A 40 -19.92 -2.32 19.39
CA SER A 40 -19.14 -1.09 19.35
C SER A 40 -18.55 -0.86 17.96
N MET A 41 -18.33 0.40 17.58
CA MET A 41 -17.67 0.71 16.29
C MET A 41 -16.28 0.07 16.17
N THR A 42 -15.57 -0.10 17.26
CA THR A 42 -14.28 -0.81 17.25
C THR A 42 -14.46 -2.28 16.83
N ASN A 43 -15.45 -2.98 17.40
CA ASN A 43 -15.73 -4.38 17.04
C ASN A 43 -16.22 -4.48 15.58
N VAL A 44 -17.03 -3.54 15.11
CA VAL A 44 -17.46 -3.45 13.71
C VAL A 44 -16.26 -3.30 12.77
N VAL A 45 -15.35 -2.39 13.09
CA VAL A 45 -14.12 -2.17 12.30
C VAL A 45 -13.24 -3.42 12.26
N GLU A 46 -13.04 -4.09 13.40
CA GLU A 46 -12.24 -5.31 13.46
C GLU A 46 -12.86 -6.45 12.66
N HIS A 47 -14.19 -6.61 12.76
CA HIS A 47 -14.91 -7.61 11.98
C HIS A 47 -14.79 -7.33 10.47
N LEU A 48 -15.07 -6.09 10.05
CA LEU A 48 -14.95 -5.68 8.65
C LEU A 48 -13.53 -5.86 8.10
N ALA A 49 -12.51 -5.54 8.89
CA ALA A 49 -11.13 -5.76 8.49
C ALA A 49 -10.85 -7.26 8.23
N LYS A 50 -11.36 -8.15 9.09
CA LYS A 50 -11.23 -9.61 8.92
C LYS A 50 -11.98 -10.10 7.69
N PHE A 51 -13.23 -9.69 7.51
CA PHE A 51 -14.05 -10.07 6.37
C PHE A 51 -13.41 -9.63 5.05
N ILE A 52 -13.06 -8.36 4.91
CA ILE A 52 -12.44 -7.82 3.68
C ILE A 52 -11.07 -8.46 3.41
N SER A 53 -10.30 -8.75 4.44
CA SER A 53 -9.04 -9.49 4.33
C SER A 53 -9.27 -10.92 3.82
N GLY A 54 -10.32 -11.62 4.27
CA GLY A 54 -10.73 -12.94 3.79
C GLY A 54 -11.10 -12.91 2.31
N ILE A 55 -11.99 -12.01 1.91
CA ILE A 55 -12.40 -11.82 0.52
C ILE A 55 -11.18 -11.53 -0.39
N TRP A 56 -10.26 -10.67 0.04
CA TRP A 56 -9.05 -10.39 -0.74
C TRP A 56 -8.13 -11.61 -0.86
N GLN A 57 -8.02 -12.44 0.18
CA GLN A 57 -7.18 -13.64 0.20
C GLN A 57 -7.60 -14.68 -0.83
N ILE A 58 -8.88 -14.74 -1.19
CA ILE A 58 -9.41 -15.68 -2.19
C ILE A 58 -8.78 -15.43 -3.58
N HIS A 59 -8.41 -14.18 -3.90
CA HIS A 59 -7.81 -13.81 -5.18
C HIS A 59 -8.59 -14.31 -6.40
N PRO A 60 -9.89 -13.96 -6.53
CA PRO A 60 -10.76 -14.53 -7.55
C PRO A 60 -10.39 -14.11 -9.00
N PHE A 61 -9.57 -13.07 -9.14
CA PHE A 61 -9.16 -12.57 -10.44
C PHE A 61 -7.66 -12.78 -10.67
N ARG A 62 -7.28 -12.95 -11.93
CA ARG A 62 -5.87 -13.06 -12.33
C ARG A 62 -5.10 -11.77 -12.01
N GLU A 63 -5.75 -10.61 -12.18
CA GLU A 63 -5.18 -9.29 -11.89
C GLU A 63 -6.26 -8.38 -11.28
N GLY A 64 -5.82 -7.31 -10.60
CA GLY A 64 -6.72 -6.27 -10.09
C GLY A 64 -7.45 -6.62 -8.80
N ASN A 65 -7.11 -7.73 -8.11
CA ASN A 65 -7.80 -8.15 -6.87
C ASN A 65 -7.90 -7.02 -5.83
N THR A 66 -6.83 -6.27 -5.58
CA THR A 66 -6.87 -5.16 -4.61
C THR A 66 -7.83 -4.05 -5.03
N ARG A 67 -7.86 -3.67 -6.32
CA ARG A 67 -8.79 -2.65 -6.82
C ARG A 67 -10.24 -3.11 -6.73
N THR A 68 -10.49 -4.36 -7.10
CA THR A 68 -11.83 -4.95 -6.98
C THR A 68 -12.27 -5.04 -5.53
N THR A 69 -11.39 -5.44 -4.62
CA THR A 69 -11.68 -5.46 -3.18
C THR A 69 -11.98 -4.06 -2.64
N ALA A 70 -11.25 -3.02 -3.07
CA ALA A 70 -11.55 -1.64 -2.68
C ALA A 70 -12.95 -1.21 -3.13
N VAL A 71 -13.30 -1.45 -4.40
CA VAL A 71 -14.64 -1.13 -4.94
C VAL A 71 -15.73 -1.95 -4.22
N PHE A 72 -15.50 -3.25 -4.02
CA PHE A 72 -16.40 -4.10 -3.25
C PHE A 72 -16.61 -3.55 -1.85
N THR A 73 -15.53 -3.20 -1.14
CA THR A 73 -15.58 -2.63 0.21
C THR A 73 -16.44 -1.38 0.26
N ILE A 74 -16.24 -0.43 -0.66
CA ILE A 74 -17.03 0.80 -0.73
C ILE A 74 -18.52 0.47 -0.92
N LYS A 75 -18.84 -0.38 -1.90
CA LYS A 75 -20.23 -0.76 -2.21
C LYS A 75 -20.89 -1.51 -1.06
N TYR A 76 -20.16 -2.44 -0.46
CA TYR A 76 -20.64 -3.20 0.69
C TYR A 76 -20.94 -2.27 1.88
N LEU A 77 -19.99 -1.41 2.27
CA LEU A 77 -20.17 -0.46 3.36
C LEU A 77 -21.35 0.49 3.10
N GLN A 78 -21.53 0.96 1.86
CA GLN A 78 -22.68 1.77 1.46
C GLN A 78 -23.99 0.99 1.61
N SER A 79 -24.01 -0.31 1.27
CA SER A 79 -25.21 -1.16 1.36
C SER A 79 -25.68 -1.40 2.81
N ILE A 80 -24.75 -1.40 3.77
CA ILE A 80 -25.04 -1.52 5.20
C ILE A 80 -25.15 -0.18 5.92
N GLY A 81 -25.22 0.95 5.17
CA GLY A 81 -25.57 2.26 5.68
C GLY A 81 -24.42 3.21 6.00
N PHE A 82 -23.17 2.82 5.76
CA PHE A 82 -22.04 3.73 5.94
C PHE A 82 -21.90 4.72 4.79
N LYS A 83 -21.57 5.97 5.14
CA LYS A 83 -21.25 7.02 4.15
C LYS A 83 -19.75 7.01 3.87
N VAL A 84 -19.35 6.25 2.88
CA VAL A 84 -17.95 6.11 2.46
C VAL A 84 -17.81 6.43 0.97
N ASP A 85 -16.65 6.96 0.60
CA ASP A 85 -16.26 7.29 -0.77
C ASP A 85 -14.90 6.66 -1.13
N ASN A 86 -14.40 6.99 -2.30
CA ASN A 86 -13.13 6.46 -2.81
C ASN A 86 -11.90 7.26 -2.32
N GLN A 87 -12.08 8.40 -1.67
CA GLN A 87 -10.99 9.35 -1.40
C GLN A 87 -9.84 8.72 -0.60
N LEU A 88 -10.15 8.02 0.50
CA LEU A 88 -9.13 7.39 1.33
C LEU A 88 -8.40 6.24 0.59
N PHE A 89 -9.12 5.47 -0.23
CA PHE A 89 -8.54 4.40 -1.05
C PHE A 89 -7.61 4.96 -2.12
N GLU A 90 -7.94 6.08 -2.73
CA GLU A 90 -7.13 6.75 -3.74
C GLU A 90 -5.84 7.31 -3.12
N GLN A 91 -5.95 8.05 -2.01
CA GLN A 91 -4.82 8.65 -1.31
C GLN A 91 -3.88 7.60 -0.72
N HIS A 92 -4.40 6.46 -0.25
CA HIS A 92 -3.67 5.43 0.46
C HIS A 92 -3.75 4.04 -0.18
N SER A 93 -3.85 3.96 -1.53
CA SER A 93 -4.02 2.70 -2.27
C SER A 93 -2.91 1.68 -1.97
N TRP A 94 -1.68 2.17 -1.84
CA TRP A 94 -0.51 1.38 -1.47
C TRP A 94 -0.58 0.84 -0.05
N TYR A 95 -0.96 1.70 0.90
CA TYR A 95 -1.13 1.29 2.27
C TYR A 95 -2.22 0.22 2.38
N PHE A 96 -3.37 0.42 1.74
CA PHE A 96 -4.46 -0.55 1.74
C PHE A 96 -4.01 -1.91 1.19
N ARG A 97 -3.31 -1.92 0.03
CA ARG A 97 -2.74 -3.14 -0.53
C ARG A 97 -1.77 -3.83 0.44
N ASN A 98 -0.83 -3.09 0.99
CA ASN A 98 0.18 -3.64 1.88
C ASN A 98 -0.42 -4.09 3.21
N ALA A 99 -1.45 -3.41 3.72
CA ALA A 99 -2.20 -3.82 4.90
C ALA A 99 -2.94 -5.16 4.67
N LEU A 100 -3.55 -5.36 3.49
CA LEU A 100 -4.14 -6.64 3.09
C LEU A 100 -3.08 -7.76 3.01
N VAL A 101 -1.91 -7.47 2.40
CA VAL A 101 -0.79 -8.42 2.39
C VAL A 101 -0.36 -8.75 3.82
N ARG A 102 -0.17 -7.75 4.68
CA ARG A 102 0.30 -7.93 6.05
C ARG A 102 -0.70 -8.70 6.92
N ALA A 103 -2.00 -8.50 6.69
CA ALA A 103 -3.07 -9.23 7.35
C ALA A 103 -3.07 -10.74 7.02
N ASN A 104 -2.54 -11.13 5.86
CA ASN A 104 -2.55 -12.51 5.37
C ASN A 104 -1.17 -13.17 5.32
N TYR A 105 -0.08 -12.40 5.39
CA TYR A 105 1.27 -12.94 5.27
C TYR A 105 1.74 -13.59 6.58
N LYS A 106 2.16 -14.87 6.46
CA LYS A 106 2.75 -15.63 7.55
C LYS A 106 3.99 -16.36 7.04
N ASN A 107 5.10 -16.24 7.77
CA ASN A 107 6.32 -17.00 7.52
C ASN A 107 6.87 -17.55 8.84
N VAL A 108 6.56 -18.82 9.12
CA VAL A 108 6.92 -19.47 10.38
C VAL A 108 8.43 -19.58 10.55
N ALA A 109 9.16 -19.88 9.46
CA ALA A 109 10.62 -20.02 9.49
C ALA A 109 11.34 -18.71 9.87
N LYS A 110 10.69 -17.56 9.59
CA LYS A 110 11.21 -16.23 9.94
C LYS A 110 10.55 -15.63 11.18
N GLY A 111 9.72 -16.40 11.90
CA GLY A 111 8.98 -15.91 13.07
C GLY A 111 7.95 -14.83 12.75
N ILE A 112 7.48 -14.72 11.49
CA ILE A 112 6.55 -13.70 11.06
C ILE A 112 5.12 -14.25 11.15
N SER A 113 4.27 -13.59 11.94
CA SER A 113 2.82 -13.84 12.02
C SER A 113 2.05 -12.85 11.16
N HIS A 114 0.84 -13.22 10.74
CA HIS A 114 -0.11 -12.29 10.14
C HIS A 114 -0.45 -11.17 11.15
N ASP A 115 -0.68 -9.97 10.62
CA ASP A 115 -1.02 -8.80 11.43
C ASP A 115 -2.10 -7.97 10.75
N ILE A 116 -3.29 -7.97 11.32
CA ILE A 116 -4.45 -7.25 10.80
C ILE A 116 -4.50 -5.80 11.28
N HIS A 117 -3.67 -5.43 12.24
CA HIS A 117 -3.69 -4.11 12.88
C HIS A 117 -3.65 -2.96 11.86
N PHE A 118 -2.81 -3.05 10.86
CA PHE A 118 -2.68 -2.01 9.83
C PHE A 118 -3.96 -1.85 9.00
N LEU A 119 -4.67 -2.93 8.72
CA LEU A 119 -5.94 -2.87 8.02
C LEU A 119 -7.03 -2.28 8.93
N VAL A 120 -7.01 -2.60 10.21
CA VAL A 120 -7.89 -1.98 11.23
C VAL A 120 -7.67 -0.47 11.30
N LEU A 121 -6.41 0.03 11.31
CA LEU A 121 -6.12 1.46 11.27
C LEU A 121 -6.71 2.14 10.03
N PHE A 122 -6.62 1.50 8.87
CA PHE A 122 -7.23 2.01 7.64
C PHE A 122 -8.76 2.14 7.78
N PHE A 123 -9.43 1.11 8.30
CA PHE A 123 -10.88 1.13 8.50
C PHE A 123 -11.32 2.10 9.61
N ARG A 124 -10.51 2.31 10.65
CA ARG A 124 -10.77 3.34 11.67
C ARG A 124 -10.79 4.74 11.04
N ASN A 125 -9.81 5.04 10.18
CA ASN A 125 -9.81 6.31 9.46
C ASN A 125 -11.03 6.42 8.52
N LEU A 126 -11.38 5.33 7.82
CA LEU A 126 -12.49 5.32 6.86
C LEU A 126 -13.87 5.50 7.53
N LEU A 127 -14.13 4.80 8.63
CA LEU A 127 -15.44 4.69 9.25
C LEU A 127 -15.62 5.59 10.47
N MET A 128 -14.56 5.78 11.25
CA MET A 128 -14.58 6.58 12.48
C MET A 128 -13.99 7.98 12.28
N ARG A 129 -13.49 8.28 11.06
CA ARG A 129 -12.84 9.55 10.71
C ARG A 129 -11.65 9.89 11.61
N GLU A 130 -10.99 8.85 12.12
CA GLU A 130 -9.72 9.01 12.85
C GLU A 130 -8.61 9.45 11.89
N LYS A 131 -7.55 10.01 12.44
CA LYS A 131 -6.38 10.48 11.68
C LYS A 131 -5.15 9.63 12.01
N ASN A 132 -5.29 8.31 11.99
CA ASN A 132 -4.15 7.42 12.16
C ASN A 132 -3.18 7.58 11.00
N GLU A 133 -1.89 7.58 11.28
CA GLU A 133 -0.86 7.63 10.24
C GLU A 133 -0.82 6.34 9.42
N LEU A 134 -1.11 6.44 8.13
CA LEU A 134 -1.10 5.32 7.19
C LEU A 134 0.22 5.28 6.43
N LYS A 135 1.33 4.98 7.14
CA LYS A 135 2.68 4.94 6.59
C LYS A 135 3.10 3.51 6.21
N ASN A 136 3.46 3.31 4.95
CA ASN A 136 3.89 1.99 4.44
C ASN A 136 5.14 1.43 5.12
N ARG A 137 6.01 2.28 5.66
CA ARG A 137 7.22 1.84 6.38
C ARG A 137 6.91 0.95 7.59
N TYR A 138 5.78 1.15 8.25
CA TYR A 138 5.39 0.34 9.41
C TYR A 138 4.95 -1.08 9.03
N LEU A 139 4.60 -1.31 7.77
CA LEU A 139 4.18 -2.61 7.26
C LEU A 139 5.35 -3.49 6.80
N ILE A 140 6.57 -2.96 6.80
CA ILE A 140 7.76 -3.69 6.39
C ILE A 140 8.11 -4.74 7.43
N VAL A 141 8.21 -5.98 6.97
CA VAL A 141 8.62 -7.11 7.79
C VAL A 141 10.14 -7.19 7.77
N ASN A 142 10.76 -7.18 8.95
CA ASN A 142 12.22 -7.12 9.12
C ASN A 142 12.83 -5.85 8.49
N PRO A 143 12.45 -4.66 8.97
CA PRO A 143 13.09 -3.43 8.53
C PRO A 143 14.58 -3.46 8.88
N PRO A 144 15.43 -2.75 8.10
CA PRO A 144 16.84 -2.56 8.44
C PRO A 144 17.01 -2.07 9.90
N GLU A 145 18.09 -2.48 10.56
CA GLU A 145 18.33 -2.11 11.97
C GLU A 145 18.29 -0.59 12.20
N GLU A 146 18.73 0.18 11.23
CA GLU A 146 18.71 1.65 11.24
C GLU A 146 17.29 2.23 11.39
N TRP A 147 16.27 1.48 10.97
CA TRP A 147 14.86 1.88 11.06
C TRP A 147 14.18 1.48 12.35
N LYS A 148 14.80 0.58 13.14
CA LYS A 148 14.26 0.12 14.43
C LYS A 148 14.46 1.15 15.53
N GLN A 149 15.42 2.05 15.39
CA GLN A 149 15.75 3.04 16.41
C GLN A 149 14.77 4.23 16.50
N THR A 150 13.85 4.38 15.52
CA THR A 150 12.86 5.47 15.48
C THR A 150 11.48 5.10 16.01
N THR A 151 11.30 3.89 16.54
CA THR A 151 10.03 3.44 17.15
C THR A 151 10.10 3.40 18.66
N SER A 152 10.44 4.52 19.29
CA SER A 152 10.07 4.76 20.68
C SER A 152 8.65 5.35 20.71
N THR A 153 7.77 4.64 21.38
CA THR A 153 6.36 4.93 21.66
C THR A 153 6.10 6.39 22.02
N PRO A 154 5.18 7.09 21.36
CA PRO A 154 4.68 8.35 21.91
C PRO A 154 3.52 8.03 22.85
N THR A 155 3.79 8.15 24.14
CA THR A 155 2.77 8.36 25.16
C THR A 155 2.19 9.77 24.98
N SER A 156 0.87 9.82 25.02
CA SER A 156 -0.04 10.95 24.97
C SER A 156 0.39 12.24 25.68
N THR A 157 0.12 13.42 25.13
CA THR A 157 -0.95 14.37 25.51
C THR A 157 -0.77 15.71 24.76
N PRO A 158 -1.85 16.44 24.44
CA PRO A 158 -1.84 17.55 23.49
C PRO A 158 -1.66 18.90 24.19
N SER A 159 -0.95 19.83 23.57
CA SER A 159 -1.17 21.26 23.81
C SER A 159 -0.71 22.13 22.65
N SER A 160 -1.69 22.76 22.05
CA SER A 160 -1.82 24.12 21.52
C SER A 160 -0.64 24.89 20.92
N THR A 161 -0.86 25.30 19.68
CA THR A 161 -0.78 26.63 19.01
C THR A 161 0.52 27.00 18.29
N PRO A 162 0.42 27.74 17.19
CA PRO A 162 1.33 27.71 16.04
C PRO A 162 2.38 28.83 16.12
N SER A 163 3.55 28.53 15.61
CA SER A 163 4.48 29.59 15.21
C SER A 163 5.32 29.13 14.04
N SER A 164 5.21 29.91 13.03
CA SER A 164 5.94 30.05 11.77
C SER A 164 7.43 29.69 11.78
N SER A 165 7.82 29.22 10.61
CA SER A 165 9.12 29.35 9.92
C SER A 165 10.21 28.30 10.16
N GLU A 166 10.60 27.76 8.99
CA GLU A 166 11.95 27.38 8.58
C GLU A 166 12.47 25.99 8.94
N ASP A 167 12.89 25.36 7.87
CA ASP A 167 13.59 24.09 7.65
C ASP A 167 12.72 22.85 7.38
N ASP A 168 12.16 22.84 6.16
CA ASP A 168 11.74 21.62 5.44
C ASP A 168 12.97 20.74 5.12
N ILE A 169 13.50 20.07 6.11
CA ILE A 169 14.31 18.87 5.89
C ILE A 169 13.33 17.77 5.52
N VAL A 170 13.10 17.63 4.21
CA VAL A 170 12.27 16.58 3.63
C VAL A 170 12.91 15.23 3.94
N HIS A 171 12.46 14.57 4.99
CA HIS A 171 12.79 13.17 5.28
C HIS A 171 12.15 12.28 4.20
N ILE A 172 12.95 11.89 3.21
CA ILE A 172 12.50 11.04 2.10
C ILE A 172 12.67 9.59 2.52
N ASP A 173 11.57 9.01 2.99
CA ASP A 173 11.49 7.63 3.45
C ASP A 173 11.39 6.58 2.31
N ASN A 174 11.77 6.93 1.08
CA ASN A 174 11.68 6.00 -0.04
C ASN A 174 13.05 5.65 -0.61
N ALA A 175 13.62 4.53 -0.16
CA ALA A 175 14.91 4.02 -0.64
C ALA A 175 14.98 3.92 -2.18
N ASN A 176 13.86 3.63 -2.85
CA ASN A 176 13.78 3.58 -4.31
C ASN A 176 13.84 4.98 -4.91
N LEU A 177 13.27 5.99 -4.25
CA LEU A 177 13.35 7.37 -4.68
C LEU A 177 14.77 7.92 -4.55
N ILE A 178 15.42 7.68 -3.43
CA ILE A 178 16.83 8.06 -3.22
C ILE A 178 17.72 7.39 -4.29
N ARG A 179 17.45 6.12 -4.56
CA ARG A 179 18.17 5.33 -5.56
C ARG A 179 18.04 5.90 -6.96
N ILE A 180 16.82 6.28 -7.39
CA ILE A 180 16.60 6.88 -8.70
C ILE A 180 17.19 8.29 -8.79
N ILE A 181 17.10 9.10 -7.75
CA ILE A 181 17.69 10.43 -7.67
C ILE A 181 19.21 10.34 -7.79
N LYS A 182 19.82 9.42 -7.06
CA LYS A 182 21.27 9.15 -7.17
C LYS A 182 21.67 8.73 -8.57
N THR A 183 20.87 7.85 -9.19
CA THR A 183 21.15 7.31 -10.52
C THR A 183 21.04 8.37 -11.60
N LEU A 184 20.01 9.23 -11.51
CA LEU A 184 19.82 10.32 -12.47
C LEU A 184 20.86 11.42 -12.30
N GLY A 185 21.14 11.83 -11.05
CA GLY A 185 22.04 12.96 -10.83
C GLY A 185 21.74 14.15 -11.73
N ASN A 186 22.75 14.64 -12.46
CA ASN A 186 22.58 15.73 -13.43
C ASN A 186 22.34 15.24 -14.88
N GLU A 187 22.11 13.93 -15.06
CA GLU A 187 21.98 13.34 -16.40
C GLU A 187 20.54 13.06 -16.80
N GLN A 188 20.35 12.89 -18.11
CA GLN A 188 19.07 12.50 -18.69
C GLN A 188 19.14 11.04 -19.09
N MET A 189 18.30 10.20 -18.49
CA MET A 189 18.30 8.76 -18.74
C MET A 189 16.96 8.25 -19.26
N SER A 190 17.01 7.27 -20.15
CA SER A 190 15.84 6.45 -20.51
C SER A 190 15.52 5.43 -19.41
N ILE A 191 14.31 4.86 -19.44
CA ILE A 191 13.93 3.78 -18.51
C ILE A 191 14.94 2.63 -18.54
N LYS A 192 15.43 2.25 -19.74
CA LYS A 192 16.38 1.16 -19.91
C LYS A 192 17.73 1.45 -19.22
N GLU A 193 18.24 2.66 -19.40
CA GLU A 193 19.50 3.10 -18.77
C GLU A 193 19.35 3.15 -17.24
N MET A 194 18.28 3.72 -16.73
CA MET A 194 18.00 3.75 -15.29
C MET A 194 17.89 2.34 -14.68
N MET A 195 17.16 1.45 -15.34
CA MET A 195 17.03 0.06 -14.88
C MET A 195 18.36 -0.66 -14.83
N GLN A 196 19.20 -0.45 -15.84
CA GLN A 196 20.53 -1.05 -15.90
C GLN A 196 21.43 -0.51 -14.77
N ALA A 197 21.41 0.78 -14.53
CA ALA A 197 22.19 1.42 -13.47
C ALA A 197 21.74 1.00 -12.06
N VAL A 198 20.43 0.78 -11.88
CA VAL A 198 19.84 0.32 -10.60
C VAL A 198 19.92 -1.21 -10.43
N GLY A 199 20.25 -1.97 -11.50
CA GLY A 199 20.33 -3.43 -11.48
C GLY A 199 18.96 -4.13 -11.44
N LEU A 200 17.90 -3.47 -11.89
CA LEU A 200 16.55 -4.02 -11.92
C LEU A 200 16.23 -4.61 -13.29
N LYS A 201 15.60 -5.79 -13.31
CA LYS A 201 15.24 -6.52 -14.55
C LYS A 201 13.77 -6.36 -14.92
N ASP A 202 12.88 -6.14 -13.95
CA ASP A 202 11.45 -6.03 -14.18
C ASP A 202 11.05 -4.58 -14.45
N ARG A 203 10.75 -4.30 -15.75
CA ARG A 203 10.37 -2.97 -16.23
C ARG A 203 9.04 -2.49 -15.64
N LYS A 204 8.06 -3.38 -15.48
CA LYS A 204 6.74 -3.02 -14.95
C LYS A 204 6.87 -2.58 -13.49
N ASN A 205 7.56 -3.37 -12.71
CA ASN A 205 7.84 -3.05 -11.31
C ASN A 205 8.67 -1.78 -11.15
N PHE A 206 9.68 -1.57 -11.99
CA PHE A 206 10.49 -0.35 -11.95
C PHE A 206 9.64 0.90 -12.21
N ILE A 207 8.79 0.88 -13.24
CA ILE A 207 7.91 2.01 -13.55
C ILE A 207 6.92 2.24 -12.41
N GLU A 208 6.24 1.21 -11.96
CA GLU A 208 5.17 1.30 -10.98
C GLU A 208 5.69 1.70 -9.59
N TYR A 209 6.83 1.15 -9.17
CA TYR A 209 7.31 1.26 -7.78
C TYR A 209 8.44 2.25 -7.56
N THR A 210 9.06 2.73 -8.63
CA THR A 210 10.20 3.62 -8.53
C THR A 210 10.00 4.90 -9.33
N LEU A 211 9.69 4.80 -10.61
CA LEU A 211 9.61 5.94 -11.50
C LEU A 211 8.31 6.75 -11.30
N THR A 212 7.15 6.09 -11.24
CA THR A 212 5.86 6.77 -11.06
C THR A 212 5.80 7.55 -9.73
N PRO A 213 6.21 7.00 -8.59
CA PRO A 213 6.28 7.77 -7.34
C PRO A 213 7.24 8.96 -7.41
N ALA A 214 8.37 8.82 -8.12
CA ALA A 214 9.32 9.91 -8.30
C ALA A 214 8.74 11.07 -9.15
N ILE A 215 7.98 10.73 -10.19
CA ILE A 215 7.27 11.72 -11.02
C ILE A 215 6.12 12.37 -10.24
N SER A 216 5.28 11.57 -9.58
CA SER A 216 4.14 12.06 -8.80
C SER A 216 4.57 12.92 -7.61
N GLY A 217 5.73 12.61 -7.02
CA GLY A 217 6.34 13.42 -5.96
C GLY A 217 7.02 14.69 -6.45
N GLY A 218 7.07 14.90 -7.77
CA GLY A 218 7.68 16.07 -8.39
C GLY A 218 9.20 16.11 -8.33
N TYR A 219 9.87 14.96 -8.15
CA TYR A 219 11.34 14.87 -8.15
C TYR A 219 11.94 14.59 -9.52
N VAL A 220 11.15 13.94 -10.38
CA VAL A 220 11.55 13.57 -11.75
C VAL A 220 10.51 14.07 -12.72
N HIS A 221 10.94 14.61 -13.86
CA HIS A 221 10.04 14.97 -14.94
C HIS A 221 10.45 14.33 -16.28
N LEU A 222 9.49 14.30 -17.18
CA LEU A 222 9.66 13.77 -18.53
C LEU A 222 10.28 14.83 -19.44
N LEU A 223 11.22 14.43 -20.28
CA LEU A 223 11.78 15.33 -21.32
C LEU A 223 10.71 15.74 -22.34
N TYR A 224 9.78 14.82 -22.66
CA TYR A 224 8.64 15.08 -23.56
C TYR A 224 7.32 14.84 -22.78
N PRO A 225 6.84 15.82 -21.98
CA PRO A 225 5.65 15.64 -21.15
C PRO A 225 4.37 15.45 -21.99
N ASP A 226 4.26 16.14 -23.13
CA ASP A 226 3.10 16.03 -24.03
C ASP A 226 3.03 14.70 -24.80
N LYS A 227 4.11 13.94 -24.81
CA LYS A 227 4.21 12.63 -25.49
C LYS A 227 4.86 11.60 -24.57
N PRO A 228 4.18 11.10 -23.53
CA PRO A 228 4.77 10.19 -22.55
C PRO A 228 5.34 8.89 -23.14
N HIS A 229 4.82 8.47 -24.28
CA HIS A 229 5.26 7.25 -25.01
C HIS A 229 6.24 7.55 -26.15
N HIS A 230 6.87 8.72 -26.14
CA HIS A 230 7.83 9.09 -27.19
C HIS A 230 9.00 8.07 -27.24
N PRO A 231 9.42 7.57 -28.44
CA PRO A 231 10.50 6.57 -28.55
C PRO A 231 11.84 7.01 -27.94
N ARG A 232 12.09 8.32 -27.91
CA ARG A 232 13.29 8.95 -27.31
C ARG A 232 13.00 9.58 -25.95
N GLN A 233 11.99 9.10 -25.22
CA GLN A 233 11.66 9.62 -23.91
C GLN A 233 12.83 9.44 -22.95
N LYS A 234 13.18 10.52 -22.25
CA LYS A 234 14.16 10.54 -21.17
C LYS A 234 13.55 11.20 -19.93
N TYR A 235 14.16 10.96 -18.82
CA TYR A 235 13.74 11.45 -17.52
C TYR A 235 14.90 12.19 -16.89
N LEU A 236 14.60 13.26 -16.17
CA LEU A 236 15.61 14.09 -15.51
C LEU A 236 15.06 14.62 -14.18
N LEU A 237 15.93 15.02 -13.28
CA LEU A 237 15.54 15.60 -12.00
C LEU A 237 14.92 16.99 -12.21
N THR A 238 13.90 17.30 -11.42
CA THR A 238 13.36 18.64 -11.25
C THR A 238 14.26 19.45 -10.32
N GLU A 239 13.99 20.75 -10.15
CA GLU A 239 14.66 21.58 -9.15
C GLU A 239 14.58 20.97 -7.75
N LYS A 240 13.40 20.42 -7.38
CA LYS A 240 13.19 19.69 -6.13
C LYS A 240 14.04 18.42 -6.05
N GLY A 241 14.16 17.67 -7.13
CA GLY A 241 15.01 16.48 -7.22
C GLY A 241 16.49 16.80 -7.12
N LEU A 242 16.93 17.90 -7.77
CA LEU A 242 18.30 18.40 -7.72
C LEU A 242 18.69 18.93 -6.33
N ALA A 243 17.77 19.67 -5.66
CA ALA A 243 17.98 20.12 -4.30
C ALA A 243 18.19 18.94 -3.35
N LEU A 244 17.39 17.89 -3.51
CA LEU A 244 17.55 16.66 -2.74
C LEU A 244 18.87 15.95 -3.07
N TYR A 245 19.21 15.81 -4.34
CA TYR A 245 20.49 15.24 -4.78
C TYR A 245 21.66 15.96 -4.10
N ALA A 246 21.67 17.30 -4.12
CA ALA A 246 22.71 18.11 -3.50
C ALA A 246 22.73 18.03 -1.96
N SER A 247 21.60 17.70 -1.30
CA SER A 247 21.53 17.57 0.16
C SER A 247 22.00 16.21 0.69
N VAL A 248 22.04 15.19 -0.17
CA VAL A 248 22.37 13.81 0.21
C VAL A 248 23.80 13.42 -0.26
N TRP A 249 24.35 14.09 -1.25
CA TRP A 249 25.69 13.89 -1.82
C TRP A 249 26.45 15.19 -2.03
#